data_d649568f7a70b4cce0af33815d2ea71a
#
_entry.id   d649568f7a70b4cce0af33815d2ea71a
#
_cell.length_a   1.000
_cell.length_b   1.000
_cell.length_c   1.000
_cell.angle_alpha   90.00
_cell.angle_beta   90.00
_cell.angle_gamma   90.00
#
_symmetry.space_group_name_H-M   'P 1'
#
loop_
_entity.id
_entity.type
_entity.pdbx_description
1 polymer ?
#
loop_
_entity_poly.entity_id
_entity_poly.type
_entity_poly.pdbx_seq_one_letter_code
_entity_poly.pdbx_strand_id
1 'polypeptide(L)'
;MRAGMTEMTEYERAQVYFEMNDFAQAARLLEPFAAEQPRSVSVRLLLARAYYHSAQLRKAEAEFRAVTELDPVEDYAWFGLGRSLERQSRRAEAGPCYRMAAAMRPSGEYLDAVTRCEEKDEAKDTGPASAGSAVAED
;
A
#
# COMPACT_ATOMS: atom_id res chain seq x y z
N MET A 1 -2.04 16.77 -36.22
CA MET A 1 -1.98 17.00 -35.68
C MET A 1 -1.71 16.57 -34.59
N ARG A 2 -1.25 16.18 -34.17
CA ARG A 2 -0.91 16.02 -33.26
C ARG A 2 -1.43 16.07 -32.24
N ALA A 3 -2.01 16.09 -32.38
CA ALA A 3 -2.85 16.65 -31.45
C ALA A 3 -3.08 15.82 -30.23
N GLY A 4 -3.31 14.54 -30.37
CA GLY A 4 -3.59 13.71 -29.22
C GLY A 4 -2.51 13.80 -28.16
N MET A 5 -1.26 13.77 -28.58
CA MET A 5 -0.17 13.82 -27.61
C MET A 5 -0.05 15.17 -26.92
N THR A 6 -0.22 16.25 -27.70
CA THR A 6 -0.07 17.57 -27.13
C THR A 6 -1.24 17.95 -26.23
N GLU A 7 -2.39 17.29 -26.43
CA GLU A 7 -3.58 17.61 -25.64
C GLU A 7 -3.70 16.74 -24.39
N MET A 8 -2.83 15.73 -24.28
CA MET A 8 -2.86 14.87 -23.11
C MET A 8 -2.42 15.64 -21.88
N THR A 9 -3.22 15.57 -20.82
CA THR A 9 -2.86 16.22 -19.58
C THR A 9 -1.71 15.48 -18.91
N GLU A 10 -1.08 16.15 -17.97
CA GLU A 10 -0.02 15.49 -17.20
C GLU A 10 -0.56 14.29 -16.43
N TYR A 11 -1.80 14.40 -15.95
CA TYR A 11 -2.41 13.28 -15.25
C TYR A 11 -2.60 12.09 -16.18
N GLU A 12 -3.07 12.34 -17.39
CA GLU A 12 -3.24 11.27 -18.36
C GLU A 12 -1.91 10.65 -18.74
N ARG A 13 -0.88 11.46 -18.84
CA ARG A 13 0.45 10.95 -19.12
C ARG A 13 0.95 10.06 -17.98
N ALA A 14 0.66 10.49 -16.75
CA ALA A 14 1.03 9.68 -15.60
C ALA A 14 0.34 8.33 -15.64
N GLN A 15 -0.93 8.31 -16.04
CA GLN A 15 -1.65 7.05 -16.15
C GLN A 15 -1.04 6.15 -17.22
N VAL A 16 -0.61 6.73 -18.33
CA VAL A 16 0.03 5.96 -19.39
C VAL A 16 1.33 5.34 -18.87
N TYR A 17 2.15 6.12 -18.18
CA TYR A 17 3.38 5.57 -17.62
C TYR A 17 3.09 4.47 -16.61
N PHE A 18 2.04 4.65 -15.80
CA PHE A 18 1.65 3.62 -14.85
C PHE A 18 1.29 2.32 -15.59
N GLU A 19 0.52 2.42 -16.67
CA GLU A 19 0.13 1.25 -17.44
C GLU A 19 1.32 0.60 -18.14
N MET A 20 2.33 1.38 -18.44
CA MET A 20 3.56 0.85 -19.03
C MET A 20 4.52 0.31 -17.98
N ASN A 21 4.12 0.31 -16.74
CA ASN A 21 4.93 -0.14 -15.60
C ASN A 21 6.14 0.76 -15.34
N ASP A 22 6.11 1.99 -15.84
CA ASP A 22 7.13 2.97 -15.52
C ASP A 22 6.63 3.76 -14.31
N PHE A 23 6.67 3.10 -13.17
CA PHE A 23 6.05 3.63 -11.96
C PHE A 23 6.79 4.84 -11.40
N ALA A 24 8.11 4.86 -11.55
CA ALA A 24 8.88 6.00 -11.06
C ALA A 24 8.52 7.27 -11.82
N GLN A 25 8.37 7.16 -13.14
CA GLN A 25 8.00 8.33 -13.94
C GLN A 25 6.57 8.74 -13.65
N ALA A 26 5.69 7.76 -13.49
CA ALA A 26 4.30 8.06 -13.12
C ALA A 26 4.25 8.84 -11.82
N ALA A 27 5.03 8.41 -10.82
CA ALA A 27 5.06 9.10 -9.54
C ALA A 27 5.54 10.54 -9.70
N ARG A 28 6.60 10.75 -10.48
CA ARG A 28 7.12 12.09 -10.68
C ARG A 28 6.09 13.03 -11.28
N LEU A 29 5.31 12.52 -12.23
CA LEU A 29 4.28 13.35 -12.86
C LEU A 29 3.09 13.61 -11.92
N LEU A 30 2.82 12.67 -11.01
CA LEU A 30 1.68 12.80 -10.10
C LEU A 30 1.98 13.67 -8.89
N GLU A 31 3.24 13.80 -8.51
CA GLU A 31 3.59 14.56 -7.32
C GLU A 31 3.06 16.00 -7.34
N PRO A 32 3.20 16.75 -8.44
CA PRO A 32 2.65 18.11 -8.46
C PRO A 32 1.13 18.14 -8.30
N PHE A 33 0.44 17.14 -8.87
CA PHE A 33 -1.01 17.08 -8.73
C PHE A 33 -1.43 16.85 -7.29
N ALA A 34 -0.72 15.98 -6.59
CA ALA A 34 -1.03 15.74 -5.19
C ALA A 34 -0.78 16.99 -4.36
N ALA A 35 0.25 17.75 -4.71
CA ALA A 35 0.54 19.00 -4.00
C ALA A 35 -0.55 20.04 -4.25
N GLU A 36 -1.06 20.12 -5.49
CA GLU A 36 -2.09 21.08 -5.82
C GLU A 36 -3.47 20.65 -5.34
N GLN A 37 -3.69 19.34 -5.27
CA GLN A 37 -4.99 18.80 -4.89
C GLN A 37 -4.82 17.80 -3.75
N PRO A 38 -4.42 18.30 -2.58
CA PRO A 38 -4.05 17.39 -1.50
C PRO A 38 -5.20 16.54 -0.97
N ARG A 39 -6.45 16.90 -1.29
CA ARG A 39 -7.59 16.14 -0.85
C ARG A 39 -8.16 15.23 -1.93
N SER A 40 -7.48 15.09 -3.07
CA SER A 40 -7.96 14.22 -4.14
C SER A 40 -7.58 12.78 -3.85
N VAL A 41 -8.56 11.97 -3.50
CA VAL A 41 -8.35 10.55 -3.23
C VAL A 41 -7.79 9.85 -4.46
N SER A 42 -8.34 10.15 -5.63
CA SER A 42 -7.90 9.50 -6.87
C SER A 42 -6.42 9.74 -7.15
N VAL A 43 -5.99 10.99 -7.03
CA VAL A 43 -4.59 11.33 -7.32
C VAL A 43 -3.67 10.68 -6.29
N ARG A 44 -4.02 10.78 -5.01
CA ARG A 44 -3.17 10.22 -3.97
C ARG A 44 -3.11 8.70 -4.05
N LEU A 45 -4.24 8.07 -4.39
CA LEU A 45 -4.26 6.62 -4.50
C LEU A 45 -3.37 6.14 -5.65
N LEU A 46 -3.45 6.80 -6.79
CA LEU A 46 -2.61 6.44 -7.92
C LEU A 46 -1.13 6.70 -7.61
N LEU A 47 -0.85 7.82 -6.96
CA LEU A 47 0.53 8.15 -6.56
C LEU A 47 1.06 7.10 -5.56
N ALA A 48 0.23 6.72 -4.59
CA ALA A 48 0.62 5.71 -3.62
C ALA A 48 0.98 4.39 -4.31
N ARG A 49 0.17 4.00 -5.28
CA ARG A 49 0.42 2.77 -6.02
C ARG A 49 1.71 2.86 -6.84
N ALA A 50 1.95 4.02 -7.44
CA ALA A 50 3.19 4.22 -8.20
C ALA A 50 4.41 4.15 -7.29
N TYR A 51 4.32 4.75 -6.11
CA TYR A 51 5.40 4.65 -5.13
C TYR A 51 5.61 3.20 -4.71
N TYR A 52 4.52 2.49 -4.44
CA TYR A 52 4.61 1.11 -3.99
C TYR A 52 5.31 0.24 -5.03
N HIS A 53 4.90 0.35 -6.27
CA HIS A 53 5.47 -0.49 -7.33
C HIS A 53 6.89 -0.10 -7.70
N SER A 54 7.30 1.12 -7.39
CA SER A 54 8.68 1.54 -7.58
C SER A 54 9.52 1.38 -6.32
N ALA A 55 8.98 0.66 -5.34
CA ALA A 55 9.67 0.33 -4.09
C ALA A 55 10.02 1.55 -3.23
N GLN A 56 9.31 2.65 -3.42
CA GLN A 56 9.45 3.82 -2.57
C GLN A 56 8.46 3.68 -1.43
N LEU A 57 8.76 2.77 -0.51
CA LEU A 57 7.76 2.24 0.42
C LEU A 57 7.34 3.25 1.49
N ARG A 58 8.26 4.09 1.96
CA ARG A 58 7.89 5.10 2.94
C ARG A 58 6.96 6.15 2.33
N LYS A 59 7.22 6.50 1.07
CA LYS A 59 6.35 7.44 0.38
C LYS A 59 4.99 6.82 0.08
N ALA A 60 4.99 5.54 -0.29
CA ALA A 60 3.73 4.83 -0.51
C ALA A 60 2.92 4.79 0.77
N GLU A 61 3.57 4.48 1.88
CA GLU A 61 2.90 4.45 3.18
C GLU A 61 2.24 5.79 3.48
N ALA A 62 2.97 6.89 3.26
CA ALA A 62 2.43 8.20 3.57
C ALA A 62 1.20 8.52 2.72
N GLU A 63 1.24 8.18 1.44
CA GLU A 63 0.11 8.48 0.56
C GLU A 63 -1.09 7.60 0.85
N PHE A 64 -0.88 6.30 1.10
CA PHE A 64 -1.99 5.42 1.48
C PHE A 64 -2.61 5.88 2.79
N ARG A 65 -1.77 6.27 3.76
CA ARG A 65 -2.29 6.74 5.04
C ARG A 65 -3.12 8.00 4.86
N ALA A 66 -2.66 8.92 4.00
CA ALA A 66 -3.43 10.12 3.70
C ALA A 66 -4.80 9.77 3.13
N VAL A 67 -4.86 8.75 2.26
CA VAL A 67 -6.15 8.34 1.70
C VAL A 67 -7.05 7.76 2.78
N THR A 68 -6.51 6.96 3.70
CA THR A 68 -7.35 6.42 4.78
C THR A 68 -7.91 7.53 5.66
N GLU A 69 -7.24 8.66 5.75
CA GLU A 69 -7.74 9.80 6.52
C GLU A 69 -8.78 10.58 5.74
N LEU A 70 -8.61 10.69 4.42
CA LEU A 70 -9.57 11.40 3.60
C LEU A 70 -10.84 10.60 3.36
N ASP A 71 -10.69 9.29 3.21
CA ASP A 71 -11.81 8.40 2.88
C ASP A 71 -11.61 7.09 3.64
N PRO A 72 -12.06 7.04 4.90
CA PRO A 72 -11.81 5.85 5.74
C PRO A 72 -12.46 4.57 5.24
N VAL A 73 -13.40 4.66 4.31
CA VAL A 73 -14.05 3.45 3.77
C VAL A 73 -13.46 2.99 2.45
N GLU A 74 -12.36 3.60 2.04
CA GLU A 74 -11.64 3.14 0.84
C GLU A 74 -10.80 1.93 1.22
N ASP A 75 -11.36 0.73 0.99
CA ASP A 75 -10.70 -0.50 1.46
C ASP A 75 -9.34 -0.73 0.82
N TYR A 76 -9.19 -0.37 -0.44
CA TYR A 76 -7.90 -0.59 -1.10
C TYR A 76 -6.78 0.24 -0.45
N ALA A 77 -7.10 1.42 0.08
CA ALA A 77 -6.09 2.23 0.75
C ALA A 77 -5.58 1.55 2.01
N TRP A 78 -6.48 0.93 2.77
CA TRP A 78 -6.05 0.17 3.95
C TRP A 78 -5.19 -1.02 3.55
N PHE A 79 -5.57 -1.71 2.48
CA PHE A 79 -4.78 -2.83 1.99
C PHE A 79 -3.40 -2.36 1.52
N GLY A 80 -3.37 -1.27 0.76
CA GLY A 80 -2.11 -0.72 0.28
C GLY A 80 -1.20 -0.25 1.41
N LEU A 81 -1.79 0.35 2.44
CA LEU A 81 -1.03 0.75 3.61
C LEU A 81 -0.42 -0.47 4.27
N GLY A 82 -1.22 -1.52 4.44
CA GLY A 82 -0.72 -2.77 5.02
C GLY A 82 0.44 -3.34 4.22
N ARG A 83 0.29 -3.39 2.90
CA ARG A 83 1.35 -3.92 2.05
C ARG A 83 2.63 -3.09 2.16
N SER A 84 2.49 -1.77 2.21
CA SER A 84 3.66 -0.90 2.34
C SER A 84 4.38 -1.13 3.65
N LEU A 85 3.61 -1.33 4.72
CA LEU A 85 4.18 -1.59 6.03
C LEU A 85 4.82 -2.98 6.09
N GLU A 86 4.15 -3.98 5.54
CA GLU A 86 4.67 -5.34 5.58
C GLU A 86 6.00 -5.43 4.83
N ARG A 87 6.11 -4.76 3.69
CA ARG A 87 7.36 -4.79 2.93
C ARG A 87 8.48 -4.03 3.62
N GLN A 88 8.16 -3.22 4.61
CA GLN A 88 9.16 -2.58 5.46
C GLN A 88 9.44 -3.40 6.70
N SER A 89 8.94 -4.63 6.75
CA SER A 89 9.09 -5.54 7.88
C SER A 89 8.40 -5.01 9.14
N ARG A 90 7.36 -4.23 8.97
CA ARG A 90 6.56 -3.69 10.06
C ARG A 90 5.23 -4.42 10.12
N ARG A 91 5.32 -5.71 10.33
CA ARG A 91 4.15 -6.59 10.26
C ARG A 91 3.13 -6.31 11.36
N ALA A 92 3.61 -5.94 12.54
CA ALA A 92 2.69 -5.65 13.64
C ALA A 92 1.76 -4.47 13.30
N GLU A 93 2.25 -3.53 12.51
CA GLU A 93 1.43 -2.39 12.07
C GLU A 93 0.60 -2.74 10.84
N ALA A 94 1.08 -3.66 10.02
CA ALA A 94 0.38 -4.04 8.80
C ALA A 94 -0.89 -4.83 9.10
N GLY A 95 -0.86 -5.71 10.09
CA GLY A 95 -1.99 -6.58 10.40
C GLY A 95 -3.30 -5.84 10.60
N PRO A 96 -3.32 -4.83 11.47
CA PRO A 96 -4.57 -4.06 11.67
C PRO A 96 -5.09 -3.43 10.39
N CYS A 97 -4.19 -2.98 9.50
CA CYS A 97 -4.62 -2.39 8.23
C CYS A 97 -5.30 -3.42 7.35
N TYR A 98 -4.76 -4.62 7.28
CA TYR A 98 -5.35 -5.70 6.51
C TYR A 98 -6.71 -6.09 7.09
N ARG A 99 -6.83 -6.14 8.42
CA ARG A 99 -8.11 -6.46 9.05
C ARG A 99 -9.15 -5.40 8.74
N MET A 100 -8.73 -4.14 8.67
CA MET A 100 -9.63 -3.06 8.32
C MET A 100 -10.16 -3.23 6.90
N ALA A 101 -9.25 -3.54 5.96
CA ALA A 101 -9.65 -3.76 4.57
C ALA A 101 -10.61 -4.94 4.46
N ALA A 102 -10.29 -6.04 5.14
CA ALA A 102 -11.13 -7.24 5.08
C ALA A 102 -12.50 -7.02 5.72
N ALA A 103 -12.56 -6.19 6.77
CA ALA A 103 -13.83 -5.89 7.40
C ALA A 103 -14.75 -5.12 6.45
N MET A 104 -14.17 -4.26 5.63
CA MET A 104 -14.95 -3.48 4.67
C MET A 104 -15.36 -4.32 3.45
N ARG A 105 -14.44 -5.15 2.98
CA ARG A 105 -14.70 -5.99 1.81
C ARG A 105 -13.94 -7.29 1.97
N PRO A 106 -14.60 -8.35 2.36
CA PRO A 106 -13.93 -9.63 2.64
C PRO A 106 -13.57 -10.37 1.37
N SER A 107 -12.54 -9.89 0.68
CA SER A 107 -12.03 -10.56 -0.49
C SER A 107 -10.97 -11.58 -0.07
N GLY A 108 -10.74 -12.56 -0.94
CA GLY A 108 -9.73 -13.57 -0.65
C GLY A 108 -8.36 -12.99 -0.43
N GLU A 109 -8.01 -12.00 -1.22
CA GLU A 109 -6.71 -11.37 -1.13
C GLU A 109 -6.51 -10.70 0.23
N TYR A 110 -7.54 -9.99 0.71
CA TYR A 110 -7.45 -9.30 1.99
C TYR A 110 -7.41 -10.31 3.14
N LEU A 111 -8.25 -11.35 3.06
CA LEU A 111 -8.28 -12.36 4.11
C LEU A 111 -6.97 -13.14 4.16
N ASP A 112 -6.37 -13.42 3.02
CA ASP A 112 -5.08 -14.10 2.99
C ASP A 112 -4.01 -13.24 3.66
N ALA A 113 -4.06 -11.93 3.44
CA ALA A 113 -3.10 -11.03 4.06
C ALA A 113 -3.25 -11.04 5.59
N VAL A 114 -4.49 -11.03 6.08
CA VAL A 114 -4.74 -11.10 7.52
C VAL A 114 -4.15 -12.38 8.08
N THR A 115 -4.46 -13.51 7.45
CA THR A 115 -3.98 -14.80 7.92
C THR A 115 -2.46 -14.85 7.93
N ARG A 116 -1.84 -14.37 6.87
CA ARG A 116 -0.38 -14.39 6.77
C ARG A 116 0.26 -13.60 7.92
N CYS A 117 -0.29 -12.45 8.25
CA CYS A 117 0.26 -11.64 9.31
C CYS A 117 0.05 -12.25 10.67
N GLU A 118 -1.12 -12.86 10.88
CA GLU A 118 -1.41 -13.49 12.17
C GLU A 118 -0.55 -14.72 12.39
N GLU A 119 -0.36 -15.51 11.35
CA GLU A 119 0.48 -16.70 11.47
C GLU A 119 1.92 -16.34 11.79
N LYS A 120 2.43 -15.30 11.17
CA LYS A 120 3.79 -14.87 11.42
C LYS A 120 3.95 -14.29 12.82
N ASP A 121 2.93 -13.58 13.30
CA ASP A 121 2.96 -13.06 14.65
C ASP A 121 2.97 -14.20 15.66
N GLU A 122 2.14 -15.22 15.43
CA GLU A 122 2.12 -16.38 16.31
C GLU A 122 3.46 -17.09 16.31
N ALA A 123 4.03 -17.30 15.12
CA ALA A 123 5.32 -17.95 15.02
C ALA A 123 6.39 -17.15 15.74
N LYS A 124 6.35 -15.83 15.63
CA LYS A 124 7.33 -14.98 16.28
C LYS A 124 7.16 -15.03 17.79
N ASP A 125 5.91 -15.00 18.27
CA ASP A 125 5.65 -15.00 19.69
C ASP A 125 5.98 -16.33 20.32
N THR A 126 5.61 -17.43 19.67
CA THR A 126 5.80 -18.76 20.25
C THR A 126 7.13 -19.37 19.89
N GLY A 127 7.71 -18.96 18.75
CA GLY A 127 8.95 -19.55 18.28
C GLY A 127 10.09 -19.50 19.28
N PRO A 128 10.51 -18.31 19.69
CA PRO A 128 11.62 -18.23 20.65
C PRO A 128 11.30 -18.85 21.98
N ALA A 129 10.10 -18.59 22.48
CA ALA A 129 9.68 -19.16 23.76
C ALA A 129 9.60 -20.67 23.68
N SER A 130 9.03 -21.17 22.58
CA SER A 130 8.91 -22.60 22.38
C SER A 130 10.28 -23.28 22.33
N ALA A 131 11.20 -22.64 21.61
CA ALA A 131 12.55 -23.19 21.53
C ALA A 131 13.21 -23.22 22.86
N GLY A 132 13.06 -22.17 23.64
CA GLY A 132 13.59 -22.17 25.00
C GLY A 132 12.97 -23.22 25.87
N SER A 133 11.67 -23.37 25.77
CA SER A 133 10.96 -24.37 26.53
C SER A 133 11.42 -25.77 26.15
N ALA A 134 11.55 -26.03 24.88
CA ALA A 134 11.97 -27.35 24.42
C ALA A 134 13.35 -27.70 24.95
N VAL A 135 14.25 -26.74 24.93
CA VAL A 135 15.60 -26.97 25.44
C VAL A 135 15.53 -27.25 26.92
N ALA A 136 14.74 -26.51 27.66
CA ALA A 136 14.62 -26.73 29.10
C ALA A 136 14.08 -28.10 29.41
N GLU A 137 13.16 -28.58 28.59
CA GLU A 137 12.55 -29.88 28.83
C GLU A 137 13.49 -31.04 28.54
N ASP A 138 14.40 -30.86 27.63
CA ASP A 138 15.35 -31.92 27.29
C ASP A 138 16.42 -32.07 28.34
#